data_32fa4ca868596feeb822817398a4c8d7
#
_entry.id   32fa4ca868596feeb822817398a4c8d7
#
_cell.length_a   1.000
_cell.length_b   1.000
_cell.length_c   1.000
_cell.angle_alpha   90.00
_cell.angle_beta   90.00
_cell.angle_gamma   90.00
#
_symmetry.space_group_name_H-M   'P 1'
#
loop_
_entity.id
_entity.type
_entity.pdbx_description
1 polymer ?
#
loop_
_entity_poly.entity_id
_entity_poly.type
_entity_poly.pdbx_seq_one_letter_code
_entity_poly.pdbx_strand_id
1 'polypeptide(L)'
;MSIFDTFRINASGMTAERFRMDTISQNMANANTTRTANGKPYRRKVVTFTEKVNQGNGSFAEALTSARDGFLGSGVKVDRLHEDTWTKMNVVYDPSHPDADRNGYVTYPNVNTVTEMTNLIDASNAYQSNATAFEASKAIANRGLEL
;
A
#
# COMPACT_ATOMS: atom_id res chain seq x y z
N MET A 1 12.89 22.79 -8.06
CA MET A 1 12.30 21.45 -8.32
C MET A 1 12.61 21.09 -9.77
N SER A 2 13.34 20.02 -10.00
CA SER A 2 13.58 19.53 -11.37
C SER A 2 12.31 18.82 -11.86
N ILE A 3 12.04 18.87 -13.16
CA ILE A 3 10.93 18.13 -13.79
C ILE A 3 11.05 16.63 -13.51
N PHE A 4 12.27 16.12 -13.39
CA PHE A 4 12.56 14.73 -13.00
C PHE A 4 12.14 14.40 -11.56
N ASP A 5 12.12 15.37 -10.65
CA ASP A 5 11.66 15.17 -9.28
C ASP A 5 10.16 14.93 -9.25
N THR A 6 9.40 15.65 -10.07
CA THR A 6 7.95 15.45 -10.20
C THR A 6 7.63 14.07 -10.76
N PHE A 7 8.37 13.61 -11.77
CA PHE A 7 8.23 12.24 -12.29
C PHE A 7 8.51 11.20 -11.21
N ARG A 8 9.58 11.38 -10.44
CA ARG A 8 9.98 10.45 -9.38
C ARG A 8 8.94 10.38 -8.27
N ILE A 9 8.36 11.53 -7.87
CA ILE A 9 7.33 11.60 -6.86
C ILE A 9 6.06 10.86 -7.32
N ASN A 10 5.55 11.17 -8.52
CA ASN A 10 4.35 10.53 -9.05
C ASN A 10 4.56 9.02 -9.27
N ALA A 11 5.73 8.61 -9.78
CA ALA A 11 6.07 7.20 -9.96
C ALA A 11 6.13 6.45 -8.62
N SER A 12 6.64 7.09 -7.56
CA SER A 12 6.65 6.50 -6.23
C SER A 12 5.24 6.29 -5.67
N GLY A 13 4.34 7.26 -5.90
CA GLY A 13 2.92 7.17 -5.54
C GLY A 13 2.22 6.01 -6.27
N MET A 14 2.40 5.91 -7.58
CA MET A 14 1.86 4.79 -8.37
C MET A 14 2.37 3.43 -7.87
N THR A 15 3.66 3.32 -7.57
CA THR A 15 4.24 2.07 -7.07
C THR A 15 3.66 1.68 -5.71
N ALA A 16 3.51 2.65 -4.81
CA ALA A 16 2.95 2.43 -3.49
C ALA A 16 1.47 1.98 -3.56
N GLU A 17 0.66 2.68 -4.36
CA GLU A 17 -0.76 2.33 -4.50
C GLU A 17 -0.97 1.00 -5.23
N ARG A 18 -0.11 0.65 -6.20
CA ARG A 18 -0.13 -0.67 -6.81
C ARG A 18 0.13 -1.77 -5.78
N PHE A 19 1.14 -1.60 -4.93
CA PHE A 19 1.43 -2.55 -3.86
C PHE A 19 0.26 -2.70 -2.88
N ARG A 20 -0.42 -1.58 -2.59
CA ARG A 20 -1.64 -1.58 -1.77
C ARG A 20 -2.78 -2.36 -2.43
N MET A 21 -3.04 -2.14 -3.72
CA MET A 21 -4.04 -2.89 -4.49
C MET A 21 -3.74 -4.39 -4.51
N ASP A 22 -2.48 -4.78 -4.72
CA ASP A 22 -2.05 -6.18 -4.71
C ASP A 22 -2.30 -6.83 -3.33
N THR A 23 -2.05 -6.10 -2.24
CA THR A 23 -2.31 -6.56 -0.87
C THR A 23 -3.81 -6.72 -0.59
N ILE A 24 -4.62 -5.76 -1.02
CA ILE A 24 -6.09 -5.82 -0.87
C ILE A 24 -6.65 -7.01 -1.67
N SER A 25 -6.18 -7.20 -2.89
CA SER A 25 -6.58 -8.35 -3.72
C SER A 25 -6.22 -9.68 -3.05
N GLN A 26 -5.05 -9.76 -2.41
CA GLN A 26 -4.64 -10.92 -1.63
C GLN A 26 -5.54 -11.16 -0.42
N ASN A 27 -5.94 -10.09 0.29
CA ASN A 27 -6.90 -10.19 1.40
C ASN A 27 -8.25 -10.73 0.92
N MET A 28 -8.77 -10.20 -0.19
CA MET A 28 -10.04 -10.63 -0.77
C MET A 28 -10.00 -12.08 -1.21
N ALA A 29 -8.92 -12.51 -1.89
CA ALA A 29 -8.75 -13.89 -2.32
C ALA A 29 -8.72 -14.89 -1.15
N ASN A 30 -8.22 -14.44 0.01
CA ASN A 30 -8.10 -15.26 1.22
C ASN A 30 -9.19 -15.01 2.25
N ALA A 31 -10.26 -14.31 1.91
CA ALA A 31 -11.34 -13.97 2.84
C ALA A 31 -12.00 -15.20 3.49
N ASN A 32 -11.97 -16.34 2.81
CA ASN A 32 -12.54 -17.61 3.28
C ASN A 32 -11.48 -18.66 3.63
N THR A 33 -10.19 -18.30 3.68
CA THR A 33 -9.11 -19.26 3.96
C THR A 33 -8.99 -19.52 5.46
N THR A 34 -9.61 -20.60 5.92
CA THR A 34 -9.63 -21.03 7.33
C THR A 34 -8.33 -21.68 7.78
N ARG A 35 -7.50 -22.17 6.81
CA ARG A 35 -6.26 -22.85 7.13
C ARG A 35 -5.15 -22.49 6.15
N THR A 36 -4.09 -21.88 6.65
CA THR A 36 -2.85 -21.59 5.93
C THR A 36 -1.81 -22.70 6.15
N ALA A 37 -0.66 -22.60 5.49
CA ALA A 37 0.46 -23.53 5.69
C ALA A 37 0.91 -23.65 7.17
N ASN A 38 0.67 -22.62 7.98
CA ASN A 38 0.98 -22.60 9.41
C ASN A 38 -0.14 -23.23 10.26
N GLY A 39 -1.19 -23.79 9.65
CA GLY A 39 -2.33 -24.37 10.35
C GLY A 39 -3.27 -23.36 11.03
N LYS A 40 -3.09 -22.07 10.78
CA LYS A 40 -3.92 -20.98 11.34
C LYS A 40 -4.76 -20.35 10.23
N PRO A 41 -5.89 -19.70 10.56
CA PRO A 41 -6.64 -18.91 9.58
C PRO A 41 -5.79 -17.80 8.98
N TYR A 42 -6.11 -17.41 7.75
CA TYR A 42 -5.48 -16.24 7.15
C TYR A 42 -5.78 -14.98 7.99
N ARG A 43 -4.83 -14.06 8.06
CA ARG A 43 -4.98 -12.78 8.73
C ARG A 43 -4.88 -11.65 7.72
N ARG A 44 -5.77 -10.67 7.82
CA ARG A 44 -5.76 -9.47 6.99
C ARG A 44 -4.39 -8.81 7.02
N LYS A 45 -3.87 -8.45 5.86
CA LYS A 45 -2.61 -7.72 5.72
C LYS A 45 -2.90 -6.25 5.45
N VAL A 46 -2.12 -5.38 6.07
CA VAL A 46 -2.24 -3.93 5.95
C VAL A 46 -0.90 -3.35 5.54
N VAL A 47 -0.94 -2.44 4.58
CA VAL A 47 0.23 -1.70 4.09
C VAL A 47 0.25 -0.34 4.75
N THR A 48 1.40 0.05 5.29
CA THR A 48 1.66 1.41 5.77
C THR A 48 2.65 2.10 4.86
N PHE A 49 2.39 3.38 4.61
CA PHE A 49 3.25 4.24 3.82
C PHE A 49 4.01 5.20 4.73
N THR A 50 5.20 5.57 4.30
CA THR A 50 5.97 6.62 4.92
C THR A 50 6.53 7.54 3.84
N GLU A 51 6.82 8.75 4.22
CA GLU A 51 7.50 9.69 3.35
C GLU A 51 8.89 9.16 2.99
N LYS A 52 9.26 9.32 1.72
CA LYS A 52 10.61 9.06 1.26
C LYS A 52 11.45 10.29 1.53
N VAL A 53 12.25 10.26 2.58
CA VAL A 53 13.23 11.31 2.87
C VAL A 53 14.51 10.98 2.12
N ASN A 54 15.05 11.93 1.37
CA ASN A 54 16.43 11.83 0.88
C ASN A 54 17.34 12.00 2.09
N GLN A 55 17.73 10.89 2.70
CA GLN A 55 18.85 10.90 3.62
C GLN A 55 20.09 11.07 2.75
N GLY A 56 20.58 12.31 2.64
CA GLY A 56 21.94 12.55 2.17
C GLY A 56 22.89 11.66 2.98
N ASN A 57 23.94 11.17 2.35
CA ASN A 57 24.92 10.24 2.93
C ASN A 57 25.74 10.84 4.10
N GLY A 58 25.08 11.50 5.03
CA GLY A 58 25.66 11.89 6.33
C GLY A 58 26.75 13.00 6.29
N SER A 59 27.00 13.61 5.15
CA SER A 59 27.87 14.79 5.08
C SER A 59 27.13 16.01 5.60
N PHE A 60 27.75 16.79 6.48
CA PHE A 60 27.22 18.06 6.98
C PHE A 60 26.86 19.03 5.86
N ALA A 61 27.63 19.04 4.76
CA ALA A 61 27.37 19.85 3.58
C ALA A 61 26.05 19.47 2.88
N GLU A 62 25.71 18.18 2.81
CA GLU A 62 24.44 17.69 2.25
C GLU A 62 23.26 17.97 3.19
N ALA A 63 23.45 17.86 4.50
CA ALA A 63 22.44 18.26 5.47
C ALA A 63 22.15 19.76 5.40
N LEU A 64 23.17 20.59 5.21
CA LEU A 64 23.03 22.04 5.06
C LEU A 64 22.36 22.43 3.74
N THR A 65 22.67 21.76 2.63
CA THR A 65 21.99 21.96 1.34
C THR A 65 20.54 21.56 1.41
N SER A 66 20.23 20.44 2.04
CA SER A 66 18.83 19.98 2.24
C SER A 66 18.03 20.94 3.11
N ALA A 67 18.64 21.52 4.13
CA ALA A 67 18.00 22.54 4.98
C ALA A 67 17.82 23.89 4.26
N ARG A 68 18.72 24.23 3.32
CA ARG A 68 18.69 25.48 2.55
C ARG A 68 17.71 25.41 1.37
N ASP A 69 17.61 24.28 0.69
CA ASP A 69 16.78 24.11 -0.51
C ASP A 69 15.30 23.89 -0.16
N GLY A 70 14.95 23.96 1.13
CA GLY A 70 13.61 23.66 1.63
C GLY A 70 13.29 22.18 1.51
N PHE A 71 12.30 21.75 2.26
CA PHE A 71 11.85 20.36 2.30
C PHE A 71 11.16 19.98 0.97
N LEU A 72 11.94 19.55 0.00
CA LEU A 72 11.42 18.97 -1.23
C LEU A 72 11.11 17.50 -0.95
N GLY A 73 9.82 17.19 -0.81
CA GLY A 73 9.35 15.82 -0.64
C GLY A 73 9.92 14.93 -1.76
N SER A 74 10.44 13.77 -1.38
CA SER A 74 11.03 12.81 -2.34
C SER A 74 10.03 11.74 -2.79
N GLY A 75 8.75 11.93 -2.41
CA GLY A 75 7.67 10.99 -2.68
C GLY A 75 7.37 10.08 -1.50
N VAL A 76 6.78 8.94 -1.78
CA VAL A 76 6.31 7.95 -0.80
C VAL A 76 7.01 6.61 -1.00
N LYS A 77 7.17 5.87 0.08
CA LYS A 77 7.61 4.46 0.04
C LYS A 77 6.71 3.60 0.93
N VAL A 78 6.62 2.33 0.59
CA VAL A 78 6.04 1.34 1.49
C VAL A 78 6.97 1.19 2.68
N ASP A 79 6.46 1.46 3.87
CA ASP A 79 7.19 1.28 5.12
C ASP A 79 7.13 -0.17 5.57
N ARG A 80 5.91 -0.68 5.71
CA ARG A 80 5.69 -2.02 6.26
C ARG A 80 4.45 -2.68 5.68
N LEU A 81 4.54 -3.98 5.51
CA LEU A 81 3.41 -4.89 5.37
C LEU A 81 3.27 -5.66 6.68
N HIS A 82 2.16 -5.53 7.37
CA HIS A 82 1.91 -6.21 8.64
C HIS A 82 0.55 -6.87 8.69
N GLU A 83 0.41 -7.88 9.55
CA GLU A 83 -0.86 -8.53 9.80
C GLU A 83 -1.70 -7.70 10.78
N ASP A 84 -2.98 -7.54 10.51
CA ASP A 84 -3.93 -6.88 11.39
C ASP A 84 -4.23 -7.78 12.60
N THR A 85 -3.53 -7.52 13.70
CA THR A 85 -3.73 -8.25 14.96
C THR A 85 -4.77 -7.61 15.86
N TRP A 86 -5.24 -6.40 15.54
CA TRP A 86 -6.20 -5.64 16.36
C TRP A 86 -7.64 -6.06 16.11
N THR A 87 -7.98 -6.33 14.85
CA THR A 87 -9.32 -6.77 14.47
C THR A 87 -9.51 -8.24 14.86
N LYS A 88 -10.59 -8.52 15.55
CA LYS A 88 -10.93 -9.89 15.94
C LYS A 88 -11.25 -10.74 14.71
N MET A 89 -10.89 -12.01 14.80
CA MET A 89 -11.27 -13.02 13.80
C MET A 89 -12.79 -13.28 13.89
N ASN A 90 -13.36 -13.65 12.75
CA ASN A 90 -14.77 -14.02 12.70
C ASN A 90 -14.93 -15.51 13.07
N VAL A 91 -15.74 -15.80 14.11
CA VAL A 91 -15.96 -17.16 14.59
C VAL A 91 -17.39 -17.56 14.30
N VAL A 92 -17.58 -18.65 13.57
CA VAL A 92 -18.90 -19.15 13.14
C VAL A 92 -19.07 -20.57 13.63
N TYR A 93 -20.27 -20.90 14.12
CA TYR A 93 -20.60 -22.28 14.51
C TYR A 93 -21.01 -23.08 13.28
N ASP A 94 -20.13 -23.98 12.84
CA ASP A 94 -20.35 -24.93 11.75
C ASP A 94 -19.61 -26.26 12.06
N PRO A 95 -20.27 -27.20 12.75
CA PRO A 95 -19.65 -28.46 13.11
C PRO A 95 -19.41 -29.41 11.91
N SER A 96 -19.99 -29.08 10.74
CA SER A 96 -19.79 -29.88 9.51
C SER A 96 -18.52 -29.52 8.75
N HIS A 97 -17.92 -28.38 9.09
CA HIS A 97 -16.72 -27.88 8.42
C HIS A 97 -15.47 -28.70 8.80
N PRO A 98 -14.58 -29.04 7.85
CA PRO A 98 -13.39 -29.85 8.12
C PRO A 98 -12.38 -29.19 9.08
N ASP A 99 -12.39 -27.85 9.19
CA ASP A 99 -11.54 -27.08 10.09
C ASP A 99 -12.27 -26.64 11.38
N ALA A 100 -13.42 -27.27 11.70
CA ALA A 100 -14.12 -27.00 12.96
C ALA A 100 -13.29 -27.47 14.17
N ASP A 101 -13.33 -26.70 15.23
CA ASP A 101 -12.73 -27.08 16.50
C ASP A 101 -13.57 -28.17 17.22
N ARG A 102 -13.11 -28.61 18.40
CA ARG A 102 -13.81 -29.65 19.20
C ARG A 102 -15.21 -29.22 19.65
N ASN A 103 -15.49 -27.92 19.63
CA ASN A 103 -16.77 -27.34 20.04
C ASN A 103 -17.67 -27.03 18.82
N GLY A 104 -17.21 -27.31 17.59
CA GLY A 104 -17.92 -27.06 16.35
C GLY A 104 -17.81 -25.63 15.83
N TYR A 105 -16.82 -24.87 16.26
CA TYR A 105 -16.60 -23.51 15.78
C TYR A 105 -15.48 -23.45 14.74
N VAL A 106 -15.67 -22.65 13.70
CA VAL A 106 -14.70 -22.35 12.65
C VAL A 106 -14.28 -20.91 12.78
N THR A 107 -12.97 -20.66 12.76
CA THR A 107 -12.42 -19.29 12.76
C THR A 107 -12.10 -18.88 11.33
N TYR A 108 -12.81 -17.86 10.86
CA TYR A 108 -12.58 -17.23 9.57
C TYR A 108 -11.64 -16.02 9.69
N PRO A 109 -11.00 -15.62 8.57
CA PRO A 109 -10.19 -14.40 8.51
C PRO A 109 -10.95 -13.14 8.95
N ASN A 110 -10.20 -12.18 9.50
CA ASN A 110 -10.71 -10.85 9.84
C ASN A 110 -10.78 -9.94 8.60
N VAL A 111 -11.23 -10.45 7.48
CA VAL A 111 -11.36 -9.74 6.21
C VAL A 111 -12.83 -9.42 5.95
N ASN A 112 -13.14 -8.14 5.79
CA ASN A 112 -14.45 -7.71 5.32
C ASN A 112 -14.35 -7.36 3.83
N THR A 113 -14.93 -8.18 2.97
CA THR A 113 -14.85 -8.04 1.51
C THR A 113 -15.41 -6.70 1.01
N VAL A 114 -16.48 -6.17 1.63
CA VAL A 114 -17.05 -4.88 1.24
C VAL A 114 -16.09 -3.74 1.56
N THR A 115 -15.47 -3.76 2.73
CA THR A 115 -14.47 -2.77 3.11
C THR A 115 -13.23 -2.87 2.21
N GLU A 116 -12.79 -4.09 1.89
CA GLU A 116 -11.63 -4.29 0.99
C GLU A 116 -11.95 -3.81 -0.43
N MET A 117 -13.18 -4.02 -0.95
CA MET A 117 -13.61 -3.46 -2.25
C MET A 117 -13.57 -1.93 -2.25
N THR A 118 -14.05 -1.30 -1.19
CA THR A 118 -13.98 0.17 -1.07
C THR A 118 -12.53 0.65 -1.06
N ASN A 119 -11.68 0.01 -0.27
CA ASN A 119 -10.24 0.31 -0.21
C ASN A 119 -9.54 0.10 -1.58
N LEU A 120 -9.98 -0.90 -2.35
CA LEU A 120 -9.45 -1.17 -3.69
C LEU A 120 -9.81 -0.04 -4.67
N ILE A 121 -11.05 0.44 -4.62
CA ILE A 121 -11.51 1.58 -5.43
C ILE A 121 -10.72 2.84 -5.08
N ASP A 122 -10.52 3.11 -3.78
CA ASP A 122 -9.75 4.28 -3.32
C ASP A 122 -8.30 4.21 -3.80
N ALA A 123 -7.64 3.06 -3.66
CA ALA A 123 -6.28 2.84 -4.13
C ALA A 123 -6.17 2.98 -5.66
N SER A 124 -7.16 2.47 -6.41
CA SER A 124 -7.23 2.60 -7.86
C SER A 124 -7.39 4.06 -8.29
N ASN A 125 -8.24 4.82 -7.63
CA ASN A 125 -8.43 6.25 -7.89
C ASN A 125 -7.16 7.05 -7.59
N ALA A 126 -6.47 6.74 -6.49
CA ALA A 126 -5.20 7.35 -6.12
C ALA A 126 -4.10 7.03 -7.15
N TYR A 127 -4.01 5.77 -7.60
CA TYR A 127 -3.10 5.36 -8.67
C TYR A 127 -3.36 6.16 -9.96
N GLN A 128 -4.63 6.25 -10.39
CA GLN A 128 -5.02 6.95 -11.61
C GLN A 128 -4.74 8.45 -11.52
N SER A 129 -4.94 9.06 -10.36
CA SER A 129 -4.61 10.47 -10.10
C SER A 129 -3.10 10.73 -10.27
N ASN A 130 -2.26 9.86 -9.72
CA ASN A 130 -0.81 9.94 -9.88
C ASN A 130 -0.39 9.72 -11.34
N ALA A 131 -1.03 8.80 -12.07
CA ALA A 131 -0.77 8.55 -13.49
C ALA A 131 -1.13 9.79 -14.34
N THR A 132 -2.28 10.42 -14.08
CA THR A 132 -2.70 11.65 -14.76
C THR A 132 -1.72 12.80 -14.48
N ALA A 133 -1.28 12.95 -13.24
CA ALA A 133 -0.27 13.95 -12.87
C ALA A 133 1.08 13.69 -13.55
N PHE A 134 1.47 12.42 -13.69
CA PHE A 134 2.67 12.01 -14.42
C PHE A 134 2.59 12.39 -15.90
N GLU A 135 1.46 12.10 -16.55
CA GLU A 135 1.23 12.46 -17.95
C GLU A 135 1.23 13.99 -18.16
N ALA A 136 0.59 14.75 -17.28
CA ALA A 136 0.63 16.21 -17.32
C ALA A 136 2.05 16.76 -17.21
N SER A 137 2.85 16.21 -16.31
CA SER A 137 4.25 16.58 -16.15
C SER A 137 5.08 16.24 -17.41
N LYS A 138 4.80 15.09 -18.04
CA LYS A 138 5.43 14.69 -19.31
C LYS A 138 5.07 15.66 -20.45
N ALA A 139 3.82 16.08 -20.53
CA ALA A 139 3.38 17.04 -21.53
C ALA A 139 4.08 18.40 -21.37
N ILE A 140 4.26 18.87 -20.13
CA ILE A 140 5.03 20.09 -19.83
C ILE A 140 6.48 19.94 -20.27
N ALA A 141 7.11 18.80 -19.95
CA ALA A 141 8.49 18.52 -20.33
C ALA A 141 8.67 18.55 -21.85
N ASN A 142 7.79 17.90 -22.61
CA ASN A 142 7.85 17.86 -24.05
C ASN A 142 7.73 19.26 -24.66
N ARG A 143 6.77 20.06 -24.19
CA ARG A 143 6.61 21.44 -24.65
C ARG A 143 7.82 22.32 -24.34
N GLY A 144 8.49 22.08 -23.20
CA GLY A 144 9.72 22.78 -22.86
C GLY A 144 10.93 22.42 -23.74
N LEU A 145 10.91 21.24 -24.38
CA LEU A 145 11.95 20.80 -25.31
C LEU A 145 11.71 21.28 -26.74
N GLU A 146 10.49 21.69 -27.08
CA GLU A 146 10.11 22.22 -28.40
C GLU A 146 10.37 23.73 -28.51
N LEU A 147 10.73 24.39 -27.44
CA LEU A 147 11.11 25.82 -27.39
C LEU A 147 12.62 26.00 -27.48
#